data_4e0a9af4e2178ca5f610cc054c6de872
#
_entry.id   4e0a9af4e2178ca5f610cc054c6de872
#
_cell.length_a   1.000
_cell.length_b   1.000
_cell.length_c   1.000
_cell.angle_alpha   90.00
_cell.angle_beta   90.00
_cell.angle_gamma   90.00
#
_symmetry.space_group_name_H-M   'P 1'
#
loop_
_entity.id
_entity.type
_entity.pdbx_description
1 polymer ?
#
loop_
_entity_poly.entity_id
_entity_poly.type
_entity_poly.pdbx_seq_one_letter_code
_entity_poly.pdbx_strand_id
1 'polypeptide(L)'
;MEGILIGDDDALEFYLKYKEDLFKDIPASFFGIYDKKNIERALKYKNVAGVREVESLDQIIELIRKHHKNVENIVFIDNDNRVKNEFEASEDNALKYSNLNFEWIITNDIVSDEFVHELKKVEENSAIISLYPIHFKDVKWLGYDDINKGIKNYTNQIPIYACLSYGITEGVIGGKVINHYNQSKSATEMLLKIINEET
;
A
#
# COMPACT_ATOMS: atom_id res chain seq x y z
N MET A 1 -7.24 -17.02 -26.76
CA MET A 1 -6.82 -15.94 -25.83
C MET A 1 -5.30 -15.96 -25.82
N GLU A 2 -4.67 -14.84 -26.13
CA GLU A 2 -3.21 -14.80 -26.31
C GLU A 2 -2.45 -14.62 -25.00
N GLY A 3 -3.06 -13.96 -24.00
CA GLY A 3 -2.49 -13.76 -22.67
C GLY A 3 -3.46 -13.12 -21.70
N ILE A 4 -3.09 -13.10 -20.42
CA ILE A 4 -3.90 -12.54 -19.31
C ILE A 4 -3.05 -11.55 -18.52
N LEU A 5 -3.57 -10.34 -18.32
CA LEU A 5 -3.04 -9.38 -17.38
C LEU A 5 -3.90 -9.42 -16.10
N ILE A 6 -3.25 -9.64 -14.96
CA ILE A 6 -3.89 -9.87 -13.65
C ILE A 6 -3.58 -8.69 -12.75
N GLY A 7 -4.59 -8.01 -12.26
CA GLY A 7 -4.45 -6.93 -11.29
C GLY A 7 -5.05 -7.28 -9.95
N ASP A 8 -4.31 -7.01 -8.87
CA ASP A 8 -4.71 -7.23 -7.49
C ASP A 8 -4.64 -8.69 -7.00
N ASP A 9 -4.54 -8.85 -5.68
CA ASP A 9 -4.35 -10.14 -4.98
C ASP A 9 -5.50 -11.11 -5.21
N ASP A 10 -6.75 -10.64 -5.14
CA ASP A 10 -7.94 -11.47 -5.35
C ASP A 10 -7.99 -12.06 -6.76
N ALA A 11 -7.60 -11.28 -7.77
CA ALA A 11 -7.54 -11.75 -9.15
C ALA A 11 -6.43 -12.78 -9.36
N LEU A 12 -5.26 -12.60 -8.70
CA LEU A 12 -4.19 -13.58 -8.76
C LEU A 12 -4.58 -14.88 -8.04
N GLU A 13 -5.25 -14.81 -6.90
CA GLU A 13 -5.75 -15.98 -6.19
C GLU A 13 -6.75 -16.76 -7.04
N PHE A 14 -7.70 -16.07 -7.68
CA PHE A 14 -8.65 -16.68 -8.62
C PHE A 14 -7.92 -17.37 -9.78
N TYR A 15 -6.95 -16.68 -10.40
CA TYR A 15 -6.15 -17.25 -11.48
C TYR A 15 -5.43 -18.52 -11.04
N LEU A 16 -4.76 -18.51 -9.90
CA LEU A 16 -4.02 -19.66 -9.36
C LEU A 16 -4.94 -20.83 -9.00
N LYS A 17 -6.15 -20.55 -8.52
CA LYS A 17 -7.15 -21.57 -8.19
C LYS A 17 -7.62 -22.33 -9.42
N TYR A 18 -7.78 -21.64 -10.55
CA TYR A 18 -8.30 -22.20 -11.78
C TYR A 18 -7.27 -22.34 -12.90
N LYS A 19 -5.97 -22.23 -12.56
CA LYS A 19 -4.87 -22.25 -13.53
C LYS A 19 -4.90 -23.49 -14.43
N GLU A 20 -5.05 -24.66 -13.84
CA GLU A 20 -5.00 -25.93 -14.60
C GLU A 20 -6.29 -26.17 -15.38
N ASP A 21 -7.42 -25.69 -14.90
CA ASP A 21 -8.74 -25.95 -15.50
C ASP A 21 -9.06 -24.96 -16.63
N LEU A 22 -8.79 -23.65 -16.40
CA LEU A 22 -9.23 -22.58 -17.30
C LEU A 22 -8.08 -21.89 -18.05
N PHE A 23 -6.86 -21.88 -17.48
CA PHE A 23 -5.77 -21.02 -17.93
C PHE A 23 -4.46 -21.77 -18.22
N LYS A 24 -4.50 -23.10 -18.34
CA LYS A 24 -3.34 -23.99 -18.36
C LYS A 24 -2.16 -23.50 -19.19
N ASP A 25 -2.38 -23.25 -20.46
CA ASP A 25 -1.31 -22.89 -21.42
C ASP A 25 -1.31 -21.39 -21.77
N ILE A 26 -2.14 -20.60 -21.06
CA ILE A 26 -2.27 -19.16 -21.36
C ILE A 26 -1.17 -18.40 -20.61
N PRO A 27 -0.32 -17.64 -21.31
CA PRO A 27 0.63 -16.73 -20.68
C PRO A 27 -0.06 -15.71 -19.79
N ALA A 28 0.57 -15.38 -18.65
CA ALA A 28 0.02 -14.36 -17.77
C ALA A 28 1.09 -13.45 -17.18
N SER A 29 0.69 -12.23 -16.87
CA SER A 29 1.49 -11.34 -16.05
C SER A 29 0.60 -10.66 -15.00
N PHE A 30 1.19 -10.34 -13.84
CA PHE A 30 0.47 -9.73 -12.73
C PHE A 30 1.09 -8.41 -12.28
N PHE A 31 0.29 -7.56 -11.64
CA PHE A 31 0.69 -6.32 -10.98
C PHE A 31 -0.22 -5.99 -9.81
N GLY A 32 0.20 -5.10 -8.92
CA GLY A 32 -0.57 -4.71 -7.74
C GLY A 32 -0.73 -5.88 -6.76
N ILE A 33 0.25 -6.78 -6.70
CA ILE A 33 0.20 -7.98 -5.86
C ILE A 33 1.11 -7.77 -4.66
N TYR A 34 0.53 -7.88 -3.50
CA TYR A 34 1.21 -7.79 -2.22
C TYR A 34 1.52 -9.17 -1.62
N ASP A 35 0.62 -10.15 -1.77
CA ASP A 35 0.76 -11.48 -1.17
C ASP A 35 1.94 -12.26 -1.74
N LYS A 36 3.01 -12.33 -0.93
CA LYS A 36 4.25 -13.05 -1.27
C LYS A 36 4.02 -14.52 -1.61
N LYS A 37 3.10 -15.20 -0.90
CA LYS A 37 2.83 -16.64 -1.10
C LYS A 37 2.17 -16.88 -2.48
N ASN A 38 1.24 -16.02 -2.87
CA ASN A 38 0.62 -16.10 -4.17
C ASN A 38 1.60 -15.76 -5.29
N ILE A 39 2.49 -14.78 -5.09
CA ILE A 39 3.58 -14.49 -6.03
C ILE A 39 4.50 -15.73 -6.20
N GLU A 40 4.95 -16.33 -5.11
CA GLU A 40 5.82 -17.52 -5.16
C GLU A 40 5.14 -18.71 -5.85
N ARG A 41 3.82 -18.88 -5.67
CA ARG A 41 3.03 -19.91 -6.38
C ARG A 41 2.93 -19.59 -7.86
N ALA A 42 2.68 -18.34 -8.23
CA ALA A 42 2.56 -17.90 -9.62
C ALA A 42 3.87 -18.08 -10.40
N LEU A 43 5.00 -17.72 -9.80
CA LEU A 43 6.33 -17.81 -10.42
C LEU A 43 6.86 -19.24 -10.60
N LYS A 44 6.13 -20.28 -10.12
CA LYS A 44 6.44 -21.67 -10.46
C LYS A 44 6.06 -22.03 -11.91
N TYR A 45 5.18 -21.25 -12.52
CA TYR A 45 4.78 -21.43 -13.91
C TYR A 45 5.70 -20.63 -14.84
N LYS A 46 6.32 -21.31 -15.82
CA LYS A 46 7.28 -20.72 -16.75
C LYS A 46 6.70 -19.59 -17.63
N ASN A 47 5.39 -19.65 -17.87
CA ASN A 47 4.67 -18.66 -18.67
C ASN A 47 3.96 -17.59 -17.82
N VAL A 48 4.47 -17.33 -16.61
CA VAL A 48 3.95 -16.31 -15.70
C VAL A 48 5.08 -15.41 -15.21
N ALA A 49 4.87 -14.11 -15.28
CA ALA A 49 5.75 -13.10 -14.71
C ALA A 49 4.93 -12.02 -14.01
N GLY A 50 5.57 -11.04 -13.39
CA GLY A 50 4.81 -9.92 -12.85
C GLY A 50 5.60 -8.94 -12.01
N VAL A 51 4.91 -7.92 -11.55
CA VAL A 51 5.43 -6.83 -10.72
C VAL A 51 4.81 -6.93 -9.33
N ARG A 52 5.68 -7.07 -8.33
CA ARG A 52 5.27 -7.07 -6.93
C ARG A 52 5.02 -5.64 -6.44
N GLU A 53 4.00 -5.48 -5.63
CA GLU A 53 3.75 -4.25 -4.87
C GLU A 53 4.56 -4.25 -3.56
N VAL A 54 5.21 -3.13 -3.28
CA VAL A 54 6.00 -2.95 -2.05
C VAL A 54 5.85 -1.51 -1.57
N GLU A 55 5.40 -1.35 -0.34
CA GLU A 55 5.36 -0.06 0.34
C GLU A 55 6.78 0.38 0.70
N SER A 56 7.10 1.60 0.31
CA SER A 56 8.41 2.20 0.56
C SER A 56 8.41 3.04 1.84
N LEU A 57 7.97 2.46 2.97
CA LEU A 57 7.83 3.17 4.26
C LEU A 57 9.13 3.82 4.70
N ASP A 58 10.25 3.12 4.59
CA ASP A 58 11.58 3.64 4.88
C ASP A 58 11.85 4.96 4.16
N GLN A 59 11.54 5.02 2.87
CA GLN A 59 11.81 6.21 2.07
C GLN A 59 10.88 7.36 2.44
N ILE A 60 9.65 7.07 2.87
CA ILE A 60 8.71 8.08 3.36
C ILE A 60 9.17 8.60 4.72
N ILE A 61 9.58 7.73 5.65
CA ILE A 61 10.11 8.13 6.96
C ILE A 61 11.37 9.00 6.79
N GLU A 62 12.29 8.62 5.92
CA GLU A 62 13.47 9.43 5.62
C GLU A 62 13.10 10.80 5.00
N LEU A 63 12.08 10.85 4.15
CA LEU A 63 11.56 12.09 3.60
C LEU A 63 10.99 12.98 4.70
N ILE A 64 10.21 12.41 5.63
CA ILE A 64 9.70 13.13 6.80
C ILE A 64 10.84 13.68 7.64
N ARG A 65 11.82 12.88 8.03
CA ARG A 65 12.98 13.28 8.82
C ARG A 65 13.81 14.38 8.17
N LYS A 66 13.88 14.38 6.85
CA LYS A 66 14.60 15.40 6.07
C LYS A 66 13.90 16.75 6.15
N HIS A 67 12.58 16.79 6.08
CA HIS A 67 11.79 18.02 5.96
C HIS A 67 11.21 18.52 7.30
N HIS A 68 11.01 17.62 8.28
CA HIS A 68 10.40 17.92 9.57
C HIS A 68 11.33 17.45 10.70
N LYS A 69 12.28 18.31 11.07
CA LYS A 69 13.34 17.97 12.04
C LYS A 69 12.85 17.71 13.48
N ASN A 70 11.66 18.23 13.81
CA ASN A 70 11.08 18.14 15.14
C ASN A 70 10.06 16.99 15.26
N VAL A 71 9.90 16.15 14.22
CA VAL A 71 9.01 14.98 14.27
C VAL A 71 9.65 13.91 15.13
N GLU A 72 8.90 13.48 16.14
CA GLU A 72 9.24 12.41 17.07
C GLU A 72 8.27 11.22 16.94
N ASN A 73 7.05 11.47 16.39
CA ASN A 73 6.00 10.47 16.26
C ASN A 73 5.59 10.29 14.80
N ILE A 74 5.46 9.05 14.36
CA ILE A 74 4.89 8.68 13.06
C ILE A 74 3.59 7.94 13.30
N VAL A 75 2.49 8.50 12.80
CA VAL A 75 1.17 7.90 12.90
C VAL A 75 0.80 7.28 11.55
N PHE A 76 0.73 5.97 11.51
CA PHE A 76 0.25 5.25 10.33
C PHE A 76 -1.28 5.13 10.40
N ILE A 77 -1.93 5.40 9.28
CA ILE A 77 -3.36 5.14 9.09
C ILE A 77 -3.49 4.05 8.02
N ASP A 78 -4.02 2.91 8.42
CA ASP A 78 -4.16 1.74 7.56
C ASP A 78 -5.56 1.11 7.73
N ASN A 79 -5.97 0.29 6.78
CA ASN A 79 -7.23 -0.44 6.86
C ASN A 79 -7.10 -1.73 7.68
N ASP A 80 -5.93 -2.39 7.68
CA ASP A 80 -5.68 -3.64 8.41
C ASP A 80 -4.28 -3.69 9.07
N ASN A 81 -3.99 -4.76 9.78
CA ASN A 81 -2.75 -4.94 10.52
C ASN A 81 -1.59 -5.55 9.71
N ARG A 82 -1.73 -5.75 8.40
CA ARG A 82 -0.75 -6.48 7.60
C ARG A 82 0.59 -5.73 7.51
N VAL A 83 0.54 -4.46 7.10
CA VAL A 83 1.76 -3.62 7.01
C VAL A 83 2.36 -3.38 8.38
N LYS A 84 1.52 -3.14 9.41
CA LYS A 84 1.95 -3.04 10.79
C LYS A 84 2.77 -4.24 11.23
N ASN A 85 2.23 -5.44 11.06
CA ASN A 85 2.89 -6.68 11.50
C ASN A 85 4.24 -6.89 10.79
N GLU A 86 4.33 -6.58 9.49
CA GLU A 86 5.60 -6.66 8.75
C GLU A 86 6.62 -5.61 9.21
N PHE A 87 6.17 -4.38 9.45
CA PHE A 87 7.03 -3.27 9.89
C PHE A 87 7.59 -3.51 11.29
N GLU A 88 6.75 -3.94 12.24
CA GLU A 88 7.12 -4.20 13.63
C GLU A 88 7.98 -5.47 13.79
N ALA A 89 7.82 -6.46 12.91
CA ALA A 89 8.66 -7.66 12.91
C ALA A 89 10.08 -7.43 12.37
N SER A 90 10.37 -6.26 11.79
CA SER A 90 11.69 -5.93 11.24
C SER A 90 12.63 -5.42 12.32
N GLU A 91 13.65 -6.22 12.66
CA GLU A 91 14.73 -5.80 13.56
C GLU A 91 15.49 -4.57 13.01
N ASP A 92 15.66 -4.48 11.71
CA ASP A 92 16.31 -3.35 11.05
C ASP A 92 15.53 -2.04 11.28
N ASN A 93 14.19 -2.07 11.21
CA ASN A 93 13.35 -0.92 11.50
C ASN A 93 13.47 -0.49 12.96
N ALA A 94 13.44 -1.44 13.89
CA ALA A 94 13.57 -1.18 15.33
C ALA A 94 14.91 -0.48 15.65
N LEU A 95 16.00 -0.90 15.04
CA LEU A 95 17.33 -0.29 15.22
C LEU A 95 17.44 1.07 14.52
N LYS A 96 17.01 1.16 13.26
CA LYS A 96 17.15 2.34 12.41
C LYS A 96 16.34 3.53 12.92
N TYR A 97 15.19 3.27 13.52
CA TYR A 97 14.23 4.28 13.95
C TYR A 97 14.01 4.30 15.46
N SER A 98 15.01 3.89 16.25
CA SER A 98 14.94 3.82 17.72
C SER A 98 14.65 5.16 18.41
N ASN A 99 14.77 6.28 17.70
CA ASN A 99 14.47 7.62 18.17
C ASN A 99 13.10 8.15 17.73
N LEU A 100 12.28 7.32 17.09
CA LEU A 100 10.92 7.64 16.67
C LEU A 100 9.92 6.74 17.39
N ASN A 101 8.77 7.30 17.71
CA ASN A 101 7.61 6.54 18.18
C ASN A 101 6.70 6.23 16.98
N PHE A 102 6.09 5.05 16.99
CA PHE A 102 5.19 4.61 15.94
C PHE A 102 3.81 4.30 16.53
N GLU A 103 2.79 4.91 15.96
CA GLU A 103 1.39 4.68 16.31
C GLU A 103 0.64 4.18 15.08
N TRP A 104 -0.38 3.34 15.30
CA TRP A 104 -1.18 2.75 14.23
C TRP A 104 -2.66 2.96 14.50
N ILE A 105 -3.35 3.57 13.56
CA ILE A 105 -4.80 3.68 13.53
C ILE A 105 -5.32 2.71 12.48
N ILE A 106 -5.90 1.58 12.92
CA ILE A 106 -6.43 0.54 12.03
C ILE A 106 -7.93 0.76 11.86
N THR A 107 -8.32 1.18 10.67
CA THR A 107 -9.67 1.72 10.44
C THR A 107 -10.75 0.67 10.29
N ASN A 108 -10.43 -0.55 9.81
CA ASN A 108 -11.38 -1.66 9.76
C ASN A 108 -11.85 -2.13 11.15
N ASP A 109 -11.12 -1.79 12.20
CA ASP A 109 -11.42 -2.21 13.57
C ASP A 109 -12.23 -1.19 14.36
N ILE A 110 -12.46 0.01 13.81
CA ILE A 110 -13.13 1.13 14.48
C ILE A 110 -14.29 1.70 13.65
N VAL A 111 -15.16 2.48 14.29
CA VAL A 111 -16.19 3.29 13.62
C VAL A 111 -15.65 4.69 13.31
N SER A 112 -16.32 5.41 12.41
CA SER A 112 -15.87 6.73 11.95
C SER A 112 -15.69 7.77 13.07
N ASP A 113 -16.54 7.75 14.09
CA ASP A 113 -16.44 8.65 15.24
C ASP A 113 -15.22 8.32 16.12
N GLU A 114 -14.86 7.05 16.28
CA GLU A 114 -13.63 6.63 16.97
C GLU A 114 -12.39 7.09 16.24
N PHE A 115 -12.39 7.03 14.91
CA PHE A 115 -11.30 7.55 14.09
C PHE A 115 -11.05 9.04 14.32
N VAL A 116 -12.12 9.84 14.34
CA VAL A 116 -12.02 11.27 14.67
C VAL A 116 -11.46 11.48 16.08
N HIS A 117 -11.82 10.63 17.03
CA HIS A 117 -11.30 10.70 18.39
C HIS A 117 -9.79 10.38 18.43
N GLU A 118 -9.33 9.38 17.70
CA GLU A 118 -7.90 9.04 17.59
C GLU A 118 -7.11 10.17 16.91
N LEU A 119 -7.64 10.75 15.82
CA LEU A 119 -6.98 11.89 15.15
C LEU A 119 -6.76 13.09 16.08
N LYS A 120 -7.68 13.37 16.99
CA LYS A 120 -7.56 14.47 17.96
C LYS A 120 -6.50 14.25 19.02
N LYS A 121 -6.02 13.02 19.22
CA LYS A 121 -4.93 12.69 20.15
C LYS A 121 -3.56 12.85 19.52
N VAL A 122 -3.48 12.96 18.19
CA VAL A 122 -2.21 13.07 17.48
C VAL A 122 -1.49 14.36 17.89
N GLU A 123 -0.28 14.21 18.38
CA GLU A 123 0.53 15.31 18.91
C GLU A 123 1.14 16.19 17.79
N GLU A 124 1.45 17.46 18.09
CA GLU A 124 1.96 18.41 17.12
C GLU A 124 3.33 18.04 16.52
N ASN A 125 4.14 17.27 17.25
CA ASN A 125 5.44 16.75 16.80
C ASN A 125 5.33 15.46 15.99
N SER A 126 4.18 15.18 15.40
CA SER A 126 3.89 14.00 14.61
C SER A 126 3.94 14.26 13.10
N ALA A 127 4.06 13.18 12.33
CA ALA A 127 3.73 13.13 10.91
C ALA A 127 2.81 11.93 10.65
N ILE A 128 1.87 12.09 9.73
CA ILE A 128 0.91 11.04 9.37
C ILE A 128 1.33 10.40 8.05
N ILE A 129 1.27 9.06 7.98
CA ILE A 129 1.41 8.30 6.75
C ILE A 129 0.10 7.55 6.49
N SER A 130 -0.63 7.96 5.46
CA SER A 130 -1.83 7.28 4.99
C SER A 130 -1.45 6.19 4.00
N LEU A 131 -1.72 4.92 4.32
CA LEU A 131 -1.28 3.76 3.56
C LEU A 131 -2.29 3.38 2.48
N TYR A 132 -3.48 2.96 2.86
CA TYR A 132 -4.50 2.39 1.98
C TYR A 132 -5.83 3.14 2.07
N PRO A 133 -6.79 2.82 1.17
CA PRO A 133 -8.16 3.32 1.29
C PRO A 133 -8.73 3.01 2.66
N ILE A 134 -9.33 4.01 3.27
CA ILE A 134 -9.86 3.89 4.62
C ILE A 134 -11.27 3.30 4.56
N HIS A 135 -11.49 2.23 5.32
CA HIS A 135 -12.79 1.63 5.56
C HIS A 135 -13.07 1.66 7.05
N PHE A 136 -14.31 1.88 7.44
CA PHE A 136 -14.75 1.82 8.82
C PHE A 136 -15.83 0.75 8.97
N LYS A 137 -16.08 0.28 10.20
CA LYS A 137 -17.16 -0.67 10.49
C LYS A 137 -18.54 -0.15 10.08
N ASP A 138 -18.76 1.14 10.20
CA ASP A 138 -20.05 1.82 9.95
C ASP A 138 -20.15 2.44 8.56
N VAL A 139 -19.03 2.72 7.89
CA VAL A 139 -18.98 3.34 6.56
C VAL A 139 -18.04 2.55 5.64
N LYS A 140 -18.61 1.98 4.58
CA LYS A 140 -17.84 1.08 3.68
C LYS A 140 -16.88 1.79 2.73
N TRP A 141 -17.05 3.08 2.46
CA TRP A 141 -16.16 3.80 1.55
C TRP A 141 -16.21 5.31 1.74
N LEU A 142 -15.07 5.91 2.01
CA LEU A 142 -14.84 7.34 1.88
C LEU A 142 -13.74 7.57 0.84
N GLY A 143 -13.94 8.53 -0.04
CA GLY A 143 -12.92 8.92 -1.01
C GLY A 143 -11.69 9.51 -0.31
N TYR A 144 -10.52 9.38 -0.92
CA TYR A 144 -9.26 9.94 -0.37
C TYR A 144 -9.36 11.44 -0.07
N ASP A 145 -10.03 12.21 -0.94
CA ASP A 145 -10.23 13.65 -0.73
C ASP A 145 -10.97 13.95 0.57
N ASP A 146 -12.03 13.23 0.86
CA ASP A 146 -12.84 13.43 2.06
C ASP A 146 -12.08 13.04 3.31
N ILE A 147 -11.32 11.94 3.24
CA ILE A 147 -10.50 11.44 4.32
C ILE A 147 -9.36 12.40 4.63
N ASN A 148 -8.57 12.80 3.63
CA ASN A 148 -7.42 13.68 3.83
C ASN A 148 -7.85 15.07 4.30
N LYS A 149 -8.98 15.59 3.80
CA LYS A 149 -9.62 16.80 4.35
C LYS A 149 -10.06 16.61 5.80
N GLY A 150 -10.66 15.46 6.12
CA GLY A 150 -11.02 15.11 7.48
C GLY A 150 -9.79 15.06 8.40
N ILE A 151 -8.75 14.33 8.03
CA ILE A 151 -7.49 14.27 8.80
C ILE A 151 -6.94 15.68 9.03
N LYS A 152 -6.80 16.48 7.97
CA LYS A 152 -6.30 17.86 8.05
C LYS A 152 -7.12 18.73 9.00
N ASN A 153 -8.44 18.60 8.99
CA ASN A 153 -9.32 19.39 9.86
C ASN A 153 -9.17 19.05 11.35
N TYR A 154 -8.83 17.80 11.67
CA TYR A 154 -8.71 17.34 13.06
C TYR A 154 -7.28 17.34 13.60
N THR A 155 -6.25 17.37 12.74
CA THR A 155 -4.84 17.26 13.13
C THR A 155 -4.04 18.56 13.04
N ASN A 156 -4.71 19.70 12.82
CA ASN A 156 -4.18 21.05 12.97
C ASN A 156 -2.74 21.26 12.40
N GLN A 157 -2.57 21.08 11.07
CA GLN A 157 -1.31 21.28 10.33
C GLN A 157 -0.25 20.15 10.44
N ILE A 158 -0.57 19.02 11.02
CA ILE A 158 0.32 17.87 11.00
C ILE A 158 0.56 17.42 9.54
N PRO A 159 1.82 17.23 9.10
CA PRO A 159 2.14 16.86 7.74
C PRO A 159 1.59 15.46 7.41
N ILE A 160 0.89 15.33 6.29
CA ILE A 160 0.31 14.08 5.80
C ILE A 160 1.10 13.61 4.57
N TYR A 161 1.52 12.35 4.59
CA TYR A 161 2.17 11.64 3.50
C TYR A 161 1.33 10.45 3.05
N ALA A 162 1.49 10.03 1.78
CA ALA A 162 0.76 8.90 1.22
C ALA A 162 1.68 7.88 0.56
N CYS A 163 1.28 6.60 0.60
CA CYS A 163 1.95 5.49 -0.08
C CYS A 163 1.44 5.25 -1.49
N LEU A 164 0.23 5.68 -1.82
CA LEU A 164 -0.43 5.41 -3.09
C LEU A 164 -0.57 6.70 -3.91
N SER A 165 -0.36 6.60 -5.22
CA SER A 165 -0.41 7.77 -6.12
C SER A 165 -1.78 8.45 -6.13
N TYR A 166 -2.86 7.70 -6.02
CA TYR A 166 -4.21 8.24 -5.93
C TYR A 166 -4.57 8.77 -4.52
N GLY A 167 -3.73 8.51 -3.52
CA GLY A 167 -3.81 9.14 -2.20
C GLY A 167 -3.21 10.55 -2.14
N ILE A 168 -2.53 11.00 -3.21
CA ILE A 168 -1.99 12.36 -3.30
C ILE A 168 -3.11 13.32 -3.68
N THR A 169 -3.75 13.88 -2.68
CA THR A 169 -4.89 14.81 -2.82
C THR A 169 -4.64 16.09 -2.04
N GLU A 170 -5.61 16.99 -1.99
CA GLU A 170 -5.49 18.24 -1.23
C GLU A 170 -5.16 17.98 0.25
N GLY A 171 -4.10 18.60 0.75
CA GLY A 171 -3.62 18.47 2.13
C GLY A 171 -2.51 17.46 2.34
N VAL A 172 -2.22 16.62 1.34
CA VAL A 172 -1.08 15.69 1.36
C VAL A 172 0.16 16.38 0.80
N ILE A 173 1.26 16.32 1.55
CA ILE A 173 2.54 16.93 1.14
C ILE A 173 3.19 16.15 0.00
N GLY A 174 3.07 14.82 0.01
CA GLY A 174 3.68 13.91 -0.97
C GLY A 174 3.88 12.51 -0.41
N GLY A 175 4.88 11.82 -0.95
CA GLY A 175 5.25 10.49 -0.49
C GLY A 175 6.13 9.75 -1.49
N LYS A 176 6.53 8.53 -1.14
CA LYS A 176 7.08 7.57 -2.07
C LYS A 176 5.94 6.62 -2.47
N VAL A 177 5.34 6.93 -3.61
CA VAL A 177 4.05 6.33 -3.96
C VAL A 177 4.17 5.13 -4.88
N ILE A 178 3.32 4.14 -4.63
CA ILE A 178 3.01 3.06 -5.55
C ILE A 178 2.17 3.64 -6.69
N ASN A 179 2.55 3.34 -7.93
CA ASN A 179 1.85 3.80 -9.12
C ASN A 179 1.38 2.61 -9.96
N HIS A 180 0.11 2.25 -9.84
CA HIS A 180 -0.47 1.11 -10.54
C HIS A 180 -0.42 1.23 -12.06
N TYR A 181 -0.44 2.46 -12.62
CA TYR A 181 -0.23 2.66 -14.05
C TYR A 181 1.16 2.18 -14.49
N ASN A 182 2.20 2.54 -13.77
CA ASN A 182 3.56 2.10 -14.09
C ASN A 182 3.73 0.59 -13.88
N GLN A 183 3.13 0.04 -12.83
CA GLN A 183 3.15 -1.40 -12.59
C GLN A 183 2.44 -2.17 -13.70
N SER A 184 1.22 -1.75 -14.08
CA SER A 184 0.46 -2.41 -15.16
C SER A 184 1.17 -2.31 -16.51
N LYS A 185 1.81 -1.18 -16.81
CA LYS A 185 2.63 -1.01 -18.00
C LYS A 185 3.79 -2.02 -18.02
N SER A 186 4.55 -2.10 -16.93
CA SER A 186 5.67 -3.05 -16.82
C SER A 186 5.20 -4.50 -16.91
N ALA A 187 4.09 -4.84 -16.28
CA ALA A 187 3.51 -6.18 -16.35
C ALA A 187 3.03 -6.50 -17.78
N THR A 188 2.45 -5.54 -18.49
CA THR A 188 2.06 -5.70 -19.90
C THR A 188 3.28 -5.96 -20.78
N GLU A 189 4.37 -5.22 -20.58
CA GLU A 189 5.62 -5.43 -21.34
C GLU A 189 6.22 -6.82 -21.07
N MET A 190 6.14 -7.32 -19.81
CA MET A 190 6.55 -8.69 -19.49
C MET A 190 5.66 -9.73 -20.19
N LEU A 191 4.33 -9.53 -20.18
CA LEU A 191 3.38 -10.42 -20.85
C LEU A 191 3.68 -10.52 -22.35
N LEU A 192 3.91 -9.38 -23.01
CA LEU A 192 4.24 -9.35 -24.45
C LEU A 192 5.54 -10.11 -24.75
N LYS A 193 6.55 -9.99 -23.91
CA LYS A 193 7.79 -10.78 -24.05
C LYS A 193 7.54 -12.27 -23.96
N ILE A 194 6.71 -12.73 -23.00
CA ILE A 194 6.35 -14.14 -22.87
C ILE A 194 5.60 -14.63 -24.12
N ILE A 195 4.65 -13.85 -24.63
CA ILE A 195 3.88 -14.19 -25.83
C ILE A 195 4.77 -14.29 -27.08
N ASN A 196 5.76 -13.38 -27.21
CA ASN A 196 6.68 -13.34 -28.33
C ASN A 196 7.89 -14.29 -28.18
N GLU A 197 7.95 -15.09 -27.09
CA GLU A 197 9.08 -15.96 -26.77
C GLU A 197 10.44 -15.18 -26.67
N GLU A 198 10.38 -13.89 -26.32
CA GLU A 198 11.55 -13.05 -26.07
C GLU A 198 12.05 -13.31 -24.64
N THR A 199 13.14 -14.10 -24.50
CA THR A 199 13.78 -14.43 -23.22
C THR A 199 14.74 -13.36 -22.75
#